data_6c07e660f3a4b1af0599a58e0868de8d
#
_entry.id   6c07e660f3a4b1af0599a58e0868de8d
#
_cell.length_a   1.000
_cell.length_b   1.000
_cell.length_c   1.000
_cell.angle_alpha   90.00
_cell.angle_beta   90.00
_cell.angle_gamma   90.00
#
_symmetry.space_group_name_H-M   'P 1'
#
loop_
_entity.id
_entity.type
_entity.pdbx_description
1 polymer ?
#
loop_
_entity_poly.entity_id
_entity_poly.type
_entity_poly.pdbx_seq_one_letter_code
_entity_poly.pdbx_strand_id
1 'polypeptide(L)'
;MPRLTNYWGRKRAIYLTLAFGLAGCFLFGNVTGEWRMLAARFMQGLSCGLASSTVAAFIIDNEPRRYKGLAAVIIGSAPNIGLPLGAMGSGVFNMFSDAIGMVFVIVAALLLCCDALVFASTETITSKQSGAWRSLKPQLKITPRVKKLLPAAACAFAGTWAVGGFYQSYSAAIGIQELGVQSTFVASLTFVSFIAPVALGAALSRGRDKFLLQRFSMLAFFIAVAGVVYAIYSHSLSLFLAFNVMAGIADGAAFTVSMAGIVEGTSLQERAGVLSLIYVVAYGGAALPNLLVSRIAQYFSLLELTAGYAVFTGVMFILVLLTAKRSYYYEA
;
A
#
# COMPACT_ATOMS: atom_id res chain seq x y z
N MET A 1 13.87 -5.46 -7.80
CA MET A 1 14.32 -6.59 -6.97
C MET A 1 13.93 -8.01 -7.48
N PRO A 2 13.14 -8.19 -8.55
CA PRO A 2 12.81 -9.54 -9.04
C PRO A 2 14.02 -10.36 -9.48
N ARG A 3 15.18 -9.73 -9.66
CA ARG A 3 16.42 -10.41 -10.12
C ARG A 3 17.20 -11.10 -8.99
N LEU A 4 17.10 -10.63 -7.73
CA LEU A 4 17.86 -11.22 -6.61
C LEU A 4 17.48 -12.69 -6.37
N THR A 5 16.19 -12.99 -6.51
CA THR A 5 15.65 -14.34 -6.34
C THR A 5 16.15 -15.34 -7.39
N ASN A 6 16.52 -14.88 -8.59
CA ASN A 6 17.11 -15.72 -9.63
C ASN A 6 18.54 -16.15 -9.31
N TYR A 7 19.22 -15.41 -8.40
CA TYR A 7 20.60 -15.70 -7.99
C TYR A 7 20.67 -16.57 -6.73
N TRP A 8 19.76 -16.35 -5.77
CA TRP A 8 19.79 -17.04 -4.47
C TRP A 8 18.84 -18.23 -4.39
N GLY A 9 17.85 -18.33 -5.25
CA GLY A 9 16.73 -19.25 -5.18
C GLY A 9 15.51 -18.61 -4.52
N ARG A 10 14.31 -19.07 -4.90
CA ARG A 10 13.03 -18.51 -4.40
C ARG A 10 12.86 -18.77 -2.91
N LYS A 11 13.04 -20.02 -2.47
CA LYS A 11 12.85 -20.41 -1.05
C LYS A 11 13.77 -19.62 -0.11
N ARG A 12 15.05 -19.49 -0.46
CA ARG A 12 16.01 -18.74 0.39
C ARG A 12 15.62 -17.27 0.53
N ALA A 13 15.13 -16.65 -0.54
CA ALA A 13 14.67 -15.27 -0.50
C ALA A 13 13.38 -15.11 0.33
N ILE A 14 12.49 -16.12 0.29
CA ILE A 14 11.27 -16.12 1.13
C ILE A 14 11.65 -16.32 2.61
N TYR A 15 12.57 -17.22 2.94
CA TYR A 15 13.06 -17.39 4.32
C TYR A 15 13.64 -16.08 4.88
N LEU A 16 14.42 -15.35 4.08
CA LEU A 16 14.93 -14.04 4.50
C LEU A 16 13.79 -13.05 4.73
N THR A 17 12.77 -13.07 3.88
CA THR A 17 11.56 -12.25 4.04
C THR A 17 10.84 -12.55 5.34
N LEU A 18 10.61 -13.84 5.64
CA LEU A 18 9.96 -14.30 6.86
C LEU A 18 10.81 -13.99 8.10
N ALA A 19 12.12 -14.15 8.04
CA ALA A 19 13.03 -13.80 9.12
C ALA A 19 12.95 -12.31 9.49
N PHE A 20 12.90 -11.41 8.51
CA PHE A 20 12.66 -9.98 8.79
C PHE A 20 11.27 -9.72 9.39
N GLY A 21 10.24 -10.44 8.93
CA GLY A 21 8.90 -10.37 9.50
C GLY A 21 8.86 -10.82 10.96
N LEU A 22 9.48 -11.96 11.29
CA LEU A 22 9.60 -12.47 12.65
C LEU A 22 10.39 -11.53 13.55
N ALA A 23 11.52 -10.98 13.07
CA ALA A 23 12.28 -9.97 13.79
C ALA A 23 11.43 -8.71 14.07
N GLY A 24 10.62 -8.28 13.10
CA GLY A 24 9.64 -7.21 13.27
C GLY A 24 8.62 -7.52 14.37
N CYS A 25 8.02 -8.71 14.36
CA CYS A 25 7.06 -9.14 15.39
C CYS A 25 7.69 -9.16 16.79
N PHE A 26 8.92 -9.67 16.90
CA PHE A 26 9.65 -9.68 18.17
C PHE A 26 9.90 -8.26 18.71
N LEU A 27 10.33 -7.36 17.83
CA LEU A 27 10.57 -5.96 18.22
C LEU A 27 9.29 -5.24 18.60
N PHE A 28 8.19 -5.44 17.85
CA PHE A 28 6.88 -4.85 18.17
C PHE A 28 6.30 -5.40 19.47
N GLY A 29 6.45 -6.70 19.76
CA GLY A 29 5.98 -7.31 20.99
C GLY A 29 6.74 -6.83 22.23
N ASN A 30 7.92 -6.22 22.06
CA ASN A 30 8.80 -5.76 23.14
C ASN A 30 9.17 -4.28 23.00
N VAL A 31 8.25 -3.43 22.53
CA VAL A 31 8.53 -1.99 22.36
C VAL A 31 8.72 -1.34 23.74
N THR A 32 9.92 -0.77 23.96
CA THR A 32 10.27 -0.02 25.19
C THR A 32 10.65 1.43 24.90
N GLY A 33 10.57 1.87 23.62
CA GLY A 33 10.92 3.24 23.22
C GLY A 33 10.94 3.42 21.71
N GLU A 34 11.13 4.68 21.29
CA GLU A 34 11.04 5.10 19.88
C GLU A 34 12.00 4.34 18.95
N TRP A 35 13.23 4.12 19.36
CA TRP A 35 14.25 3.42 18.57
C TRP A 35 13.87 1.97 18.26
N ARG A 36 13.25 1.26 19.23
CA ARG A 36 12.74 -0.10 18.98
C ARG A 36 11.55 -0.08 18.02
N MET A 37 10.67 0.90 18.16
CA MET A 37 9.56 1.08 17.22
C MET A 37 10.07 1.33 15.79
N LEU A 38 11.06 2.21 15.62
CA LEU A 38 11.69 2.48 14.33
C LEU A 38 12.37 1.24 13.75
N ALA A 39 13.11 0.49 14.57
CA ALA A 39 13.74 -0.77 14.16
C ALA A 39 12.68 -1.80 13.73
N ALA A 40 11.58 -1.94 14.48
CA ALA A 40 10.48 -2.82 14.14
C ALA A 40 9.84 -2.45 12.78
N ARG A 41 9.58 -1.15 12.56
CA ARG A 41 9.07 -0.65 11.26
C ARG A 41 10.06 -0.85 10.13
N PHE A 42 11.34 -0.71 10.38
CA PHE A 42 12.38 -0.99 9.38
C PHE A 42 12.41 -2.47 8.98
N MET A 43 12.36 -3.39 9.95
CA MET A 43 12.28 -4.84 9.69
C MET A 43 10.99 -5.20 8.93
N GLN A 44 9.86 -4.64 9.33
CA GLN A 44 8.58 -4.80 8.62
C GLN A 44 8.67 -4.31 7.18
N GLY A 45 9.28 -3.14 6.95
CA GLY A 45 9.48 -2.57 5.61
C GLY A 45 10.36 -3.45 4.72
N LEU A 46 11.45 -4.00 5.27
CA LEU A 46 12.31 -4.96 4.56
C LEU A 46 11.54 -6.24 4.21
N SER A 47 10.78 -6.80 5.16
CA SER A 47 9.94 -7.97 4.93
C SER A 47 8.92 -7.71 3.82
N CYS A 48 8.11 -6.64 3.91
CA CYS A 48 7.11 -6.30 2.89
C CYS A 48 7.73 -6.03 1.51
N GLY A 49 8.85 -5.30 1.46
CA GLY A 49 9.55 -5.00 0.22
C GLY A 49 10.13 -6.24 -0.47
N LEU A 50 10.65 -7.19 0.28
CA LEU A 50 11.10 -8.47 -0.24
C LEU A 50 9.91 -9.37 -0.61
N ALA A 51 8.87 -9.45 0.22
CA ALA A 51 7.68 -10.27 -0.03
C ALA A 51 7.03 -9.92 -1.37
N SER A 52 6.83 -8.62 -1.64
CA SER A 52 6.19 -8.13 -2.87
C SER A 52 6.88 -8.61 -4.15
N SER A 53 8.14 -8.98 -4.09
CA SER A 53 8.90 -9.50 -5.24
C SER A 53 9.15 -11.02 -5.18
N THR A 54 9.49 -11.54 -4.00
CA THR A 54 9.89 -12.95 -3.84
C THR A 54 8.69 -13.88 -3.81
N VAL A 55 7.67 -13.53 -2.99
CA VAL A 55 6.44 -14.33 -2.87
C VAL A 55 5.63 -14.24 -4.16
N ALA A 56 5.51 -13.05 -4.75
CA ALA A 56 4.84 -12.88 -6.04
C ALA A 56 5.48 -13.76 -7.13
N ALA A 57 6.80 -13.77 -7.22
CA ALA A 57 7.49 -14.60 -8.20
C ALA A 57 7.30 -16.10 -7.92
N PHE A 58 7.30 -16.52 -6.65
CA PHE A 58 7.06 -17.92 -6.28
C PHE A 58 5.63 -18.38 -6.61
N ILE A 59 4.62 -17.50 -6.40
CA ILE A 59 3.24 -17.77 -6.77
C ILE A 59 3.11 -17.93 -8.30
N ILE A 60 3.74 -17.06 -9.08
CA ILE A 60 3.74 -17.14 -10.55
C ILE A 60 4.37 -18.43 -11.04
N ASP A 61 5.53 -18.83 -10.45
CA ASP A 61 6.25 -20.04 -10.82
C ASP A 61 5.43 -21.32 -10.55
N ASN A 62 4.55 -21.29 -9.53
CA ASN A 62 3.69 -22.40 -9.14
C ASN A 62 2.24 -22.29 -9.66
N GLU A 63 1.97 -21.38 -10.61
CA GLU A 63 0.64 -21.22 -11.15
C GLU A 63 0.18 -22.49 -11.90
N PRO A 64 -0.98 -23.09 -11.49
CA PRO A 64 -1.49 -24.26 -12.18
C PRO A 64 -1.88 -23.95 -13.64
N ARG A 65 -1.44 -24.76 -14.59
CA ARG A 65 -1.75 -24.59 -16.02
C ARG A 65 -3.24 -24.48 -16.32
N ARG A 66 -4.09 -25.09 -15.47
CA ARG A 66 -5.56 -25.06 -15.57
C ARG A 66 -6.15 -23.69 -15.27
N TYR A 67 -5.51 -22.89 -14.39
CA TYR A 67 -6.04 -21.61 -13.88
C TYR A 67 -5.10 -20.45 -14.21
N LYS A 68 -4.85 -20.24 -15.52
CA LYS A 68 -4.03 -19.12 -16.00
C LYS A 68 -4.59 -17.77 -15.52
N GLY A 69 -3.75 -16.95 -14.92
CA GLY A 69 -4.10 -15.65 -14.36
C GLY A 69 -4.47 -15.68 -12.87
N LEU A 70 -4.56 -16.88 -12.24
CA LEU A 70 -4.83 -17.01 -10.80
C LEU A 70 -3.74 -16.34 -9.96
N ALA A 71 -2.47 -16.48 -10.36
CA ALA A 71 -1.34 -15.85 -9.69
C ALA A 71 -1.51 -14.32 -9.62
N ALA A 72 -1.89 -13.70 -10.73
CA ALA A 72 -2.10 -12.26 -10.79
C ALA A 72 -3.26 -11.81 -9.87
N VAL A 73 -4.34 -12.59 -9.81
CA VAL A 73 -5.47 -12.32 -8.91
C VAL A 73 -5.03 -12.41 -7.45
N ILE A 74 -4.33 -13.48 -7.05
CA ILE A 74 -3.85 -13.67 -5.68
C ILE A 74 -2.91 -12.53 -5.29
N ILE A 75 -1.91 -12.21 -6.11
CA ILE A 75 -0.92 -11.16 -5.83
C ILE A 75 -1.61 -9.79 -5.71
N GLY A 76 -2.55 -9.50 -6.60
CA GLY A 76 -3.26 -8.21 -6.61
C GLY A 76 -4.27 -8.05 -5.48
N SER A 77 -4.89 -9.16 -5.01
CA SER A 77 -5.91 -9.11 -3.96
C SER A 77 -5.31 -9.23 -2.54
N ALA A 78 -4.15 -9.87 -2.39
CA ALA A 78 -3.59 -10.16 -1.07
C ALA A 78 -3.44 -8.93 -0.15
N PRO A 79 -2.91 -7.77 -0.57
CA PRO A 79 -2.84 -6.58 0.29
C PRO A 79 -4.23 -6.05 0.68
N ASN A 80 -5.17 -6.04 -0.29
CA ASN A 80 -6.53 -5.51 -0.08
C ASN A 80 -7.39 -6.40 0.80
N ILE A 81 -7.03 -7.66 0.99
CA ILE A 81 -7.67 -8.60 1.91
C ILE A 81 -6.90 -8.63 3.24
N GLY A 82 -5.57 -8.71 3.19
CA GLY A 82 -4.73 -8.88 4.37
C GLY A 82 -4.75 -7.67 5.31
N LEU A 83 -4.71 -6.45 4.77
CA LEU A 83 -4.74 -5.22 5.59
C LEU A 83 -6.05 -5.07 6.39
N PRO A 84 -7.25 -5.18 5.76
CA PRO A 84 -8.51 -5.14 6.52
C PRO A 84 -8.63 -6.28 7.53
N LEU A 85 -8.28 -7.51 7.15
CA LEU A 85 -8.33 -8.66 8.05
C LEU A 85 -7.41 -8.49 9.25
N GLY A 86 -6.20 -7.98 9.05
CA GLY A 86 -5.26 -7.69 10.12
C GLY A 86 -5.78 -6.62 11.07
N ALA A 87 -6.34 -5.53 10.54
CA ALA A 87 -6.92 -4.45 11.33
C ALA A 87 -8.14 -4.92 12.15
N MET A 88 -9.07 -5.64 11.51
CA MET A 88 -10.24 -6.20 12.19
C MET A 88 -9.83 -7.26 13.22
N GLY A 89 -8.93 -8.17 12.86
CA GLY A 89 -8.46 -9.22 13.76
C GLY A 89 -7.79 -8.66 15.02
N SER A 90 -6.95 -7.63 14.87
CA SER A 90 -6.36 -6.95 16.04
C SER A 90 -7.41 -6.19 16.84
N GLY A 91 -8.37 -5.54 16.19
CA GLY A 91 -9.49 -4.85 16.85
C GLY A 91 -10.36 -5.80 17.67
N VAL A 92 -10.71 -6.98 17.11
CA VAL A 92 -11.46 -8.02 17.83
C VAL A 92 -10.63 -8.58 18.99
N PHE A 93 -9.36 -8.88 18.78
CA PHE A 93 -8.50 -9.41 19.84
C PHE A 93 -8.43 -8.44 21.03
N ASN A 94 -8.27 -7.16 20.79
CA ASN A 94 -8.18 -6.13 21.82
C ASN A 94 -9.51 -5.90 22.58
N MET A 95 -10.64 -6.45 22.12
CA MET A 95 -11.88 -6.47 22.91
C MET A 95 -11.84 -7.47 24.05
N PHE A 96 -11.00 -8.49 23.94
CA PHE A 96 -10.93 -9.60 24.92
C PHE A 96 -9.63 -9.59 25.73
N SER A 97 -8.63 -8.83 25.32
CA SER A 97 -7.31 -8.82 25.95
C SER A 97 -6.58 -7.50 25.72
N ASP A 98 -6.05 -6.93 26.81
CA ASP A 98 -5.19 -5.75 26.76
C ASP A 98 -3.72 -6.11 26.41
N ALA A 99 -3.43 -7.39 26.21
CA ALA A 99 -2.09 -7.87 25.91
C ALA A 99 -1.72 -7.64 24.44
N ILE A 100 -1.48 -6.38 24.06
CA ILE A 100 -1.13 -5.97 22.67
C ILE A 100 0.02 -6.82 22.11
N GLY A 101 1.00 -7.20 22.94
CA GLY A 101 2.12 -8.05 22.53
C GLY A 101 1.69 -9.42 21.99
N MET A 102 0.56 -9.97 22.47
CA MET A 102 0.04 -11.26 22.03
C MET A 102 -0.39 -11.25 20.56
N VAL A 103 -0.86 -10.12 20.03
CA VAL A 103 -1.18 -9.99 18.58
C VAL A 103 0.06 -10.27 17.73
N PHE A 104 1.22 -9.78 18.15
CA PHE A 104 2.48 -10.03 17.43
C PHE A 104 2.95 -11.49 17.59
N VAL A 105 2.63 -12.16 18.69
CA VAL A 105 2.88 -13.60 18.86
C VAL A 105 2.01 -14.40 17.88
N ILE A 106 0.73 -14.05 17.72
CA ILE A 106 -0.17 -14.69 16.76
C ILE A 106 0.36 -14.50 15.33
N VAL A 107 0.75 -13.27 14.97
CA VAL A 107 1.32 -12.99 13.64
C VAL A 107 2.61 -13.76 13.43
N ALA A 108 3.49 -13.85 14.45
CA ALA A 108 4.72 -14.63 14.38
C ALA A 108 4.42 -16.13 14.18
N ALA A 109 3.42 -16.68 14.87
CA ALA A 109 3.00 -18.07 14.66
C ALA A 109 2.48 -18.30 13.23
N LEU A 110 1.70 -17.37 12.66
CA LEU A 110 1.27 -17.45 11.26
C LEU A 110 2.45 -17.39 10.30
N LEU A 111 3.45 -16.55 10.55
CA LEU A 111 4.67 -16.49 9.73
C LEU A 111 5.47 -17.80 9.81
N LEU A 112 5.56 -18.44 10.99
CA LEU A 112 6.18 -19.75 11.16
C LEU A 112 5.39 -20.85 10.42
N CYS A 113 4.06 -20.81 10.42
CA CYS A 113 3.25 -21.70 9.60
C CYS A 113 3.55 -21.50 8.11
N CYS A 114 3.68 -20.25 7.64
CA CYS A 114 4.09 -19.96 6.27
C CYS A 114 5.50 -20.51 5.97
N ASP A 115 6.43 -20.39 6.93
CA ASP A 115 7.79 -20.94 6.81
C ASP A 115 7.77 -22.46 6.64
N ALA A 116 6.96 -23.18 7.42
CA ALA A 116 6.76 -24.61 7.30
C ALA A 116 6.16 -25.01 5.94
N LEU A 117 5.19 -24.25 5.42
CA LEU A 117 4.62 -24.48 4.08
C LEU A 117 5.65 -24.26 2.98
N VAL A 118 6.49 -23.24 3.10
CA VAL A 118 7.60 -23.00 2.16
C VAL A 118 8.64 -24.10 2.28
N PHE A 119 8.89 -24.63 3.47
CA PHE A 119 9.79 -25.80 3.67
C PHE A 119 9.27 -27.03 2.93
N ALA A 120 7.99 -27.31 3.02
CA ALA A 120 7.35 -28.44 2.36
C ALA A 120 7.24 -28.29 0.82
N SER A 121 7.36 -27.07 0.29
CA SER A 121 7.28 -26.78 -1.14
C SER A 121 8.60 -27.14 -1.87
N THR A 122 8.56 -27.23 -3.19
CA THR A 122 9.76 -27.45 -4.02
C THR A 122 10.40 -26.13 -4.44
N GLU A 123 11.75 -26.10 -4.57
CA GLU A 123 12.46 -24.95 -5.14
C GLU A 123 12.14 -24.85 -6.64
N THR A 124 11.72 -23.67 -7.10
CA THR A 124 11.33 -23.46 -8.51
C THR A 124 12.51 -23.06 -9.40
N ILE A 125 13.62 -22.59 -8.83
CA ILE A 125 14.82 -22.23 -9.58
C ILE A 125 15.88 -23.31 -9.46
N THR A 126 16.13 -23.99 -10.57
CA THR A 126 17.16 -25.05 -10.68
C THR A 126 18.53 -24.52 -11.09
N SER A 127 18.59 -23.41 -11.85
CA SER A 127 19.86 -22.83 -12.32
C SER A 127 20.07 -21.43 -11.72
N LYS A 128 21.09 -21.30 -10.86
CA LYS A 128 21.47 -20.01 -10.26
C LYS A 128 22.34 -19.21 -11.23
N GLN A 129 22.00 -17.94 -11.42
CA GLN A 129 22.84 -17.02 -12.21
C GLN A 129 23.94 -16.41 -11.32
N SER A 130 25.11 -16.10 -11.88
CA SER A 130 26.18 -15.38 -11.18
C SER A 130 26.02 -13.86 -11.33
N GLY A 131 26.33 -13.07 -10.28
CA GLY A 131 26.32 -11.59 -10.36
C GLY A 131 25.16 -10.89 -9.63
N ALA A 132 24.69 -11.43 -8.49
CA ALA A 132 23.59 -10.88 -7.68
C ALA A 132 23.69 -9.37 -7.39
N TRP A 133 24.87 -8.86 -7.05
CA TRP A 133 25.09 -7.44 -6.71
C TRP A 133 24.88 -6.48 -7.89
N ARG A 134 25.14 -6.91 -9.12
CA ARG A 134 24.86 -6.09 -10.33
C ARG A 134 23.38 -5.97 -10.61
N SER A 135 22.56 -6.90 -10.14
CA SER A 135 21.10 -6.88 -10.32
C SER A 135 20.38 -5.89 -9.41
N LEU A 136 21.04 -5.40 -8.35
CA LEU A 136 20.50 -4.38 -7.42
C LEU A 136 20.52 -2.98 -8.02
N LYS A 137 21.29 -2.73 -9.09
CA LYS A 137 21.27 -1.43 -9.76
C LYS A 137 19.94 -1.27 -10.51
N PRO A 138 19.12 -0.25 -10.16
CA PRO A 138 17.88 0.02 -10.86
C PRO A 138 18.21 0.42 -12.30
N GLN A 139 17.73 -0.36 -13.27
CA GLN A 139 17.80 0.02 -14.68
C GLN A 139 16.53 0.82 -15.02
N LEU A 140 16.57 2.12 -14.77
CA LEU A 140 15.50 3.04 -15.10
C LEU A 140 15.59 3.41 -16.60
N LYS A 141 15.12 2.53 -17.47
CA LYS A 141 14.85 2.91 -18.86
C LYS A 141 13.45 3.53 -18.92
N ILE A 142 13.40 4.85 -18.92
CA ILE A 142 12.15 5.61 -18.99
C ILE A 142 11.93 5.97 -20.46
N THR A 143 10.91 5.39 -21.08
CA THR A 143 10.51 5.72 -22.45
C THR A 143 9.94 7.15 -22.53
N PRO A 144 9.97 7.81 -23.71
CA PRO A 144 9.37 9.13 -23.88
C PRO A 144 7.89 9.20 -23.45
N ARG A 145 7.11 8.16 -23.73
CA ARG A 145 5.71 8.05 -23.33
C ARG A 145 5.58 8.04 -21.80
N VAL A 146 6.37 7.22 -21.09
CA VAL A 146 6.37 7.18 -19.61
C VAL A 146 6.74 8.53 -19.04
N LYS A 147 7.71 9.26 -19.62
CA LYS A 147 8.07 10.60 -19.16
C LYS A 147 6.91 11.60 -19.24
N LYS A 148 6.08 11.50 -20.29
CA LYS A 148 4.91 12.37 -20.46
C LYS A 148 3.78 12.07 -19.45
N LEU A 149 3.55 10.78 -19.14
CA LEU A 149 2.46 10.34 -18.24
C LEU A 149 2.86 10.37 -16.76
N LEU A 150 4.17 10.26 -16.48
CA LEU A 150 4.70 10.13 -15.11
C LEU A 150 4.29 11.27 -14.17
N PRO A 151 4.30 12.56 -14.56
CA PRO A 151 3.96 13.65 -13.63
C PRO A 151 2.53 13.52 -13.08
N ALA A 152 1.53 13.30 -13.94
CA ALA A 152 0.15 13.14 -13.52
C ALA A 152 -0.05 11.89 -12.65
N ALA A 153 0.57 10.77 -13.04
CA ALA A 153 0.50 9.54 -12.27
C ALA A 153 1.25 9.64 -10.94
N ALA A 154 2.39 10.33 -10.90
CA ALA A 154 3.15 10.56 -9.67
C ALA A 154 2.34 11.37 -8.66
N CYS A 155 1.63 12.41 -9.11
CA CYS A 155 0.72 13.17 -8.26
C CYS A 155 -0.44 12.32 -7.73
N ALA A 156 -1.02 11.44 -8.57
CA ALA A 156 -2.05 10.51 -8.13
C ALA A 156 -1.52 9.53 -7.09
N PHE A 157 -0.35 8.89 -7.34
CA PHE A 157 0.26 7.95 -6.38
C PHE A 157 0.66 8.64 -5.07
N ALA A 158 1.30 9.80 -5.14
CA ALA A 158 1.70 10.54 -3.94
C ALA A 158 0.48 10.98 -3.13
N GLY A 159 -0.56 11.51 -3.79
CA GLY A 159 -1.77 11.98 -3.12
C GLY A 159 -2.51 10.88 -2.39
N THR A 160 -2.77 9.75 -3.07
CA THR A 160 -3.55 8.65 -2.49
C THR A 160 -2.76 7.87 -1.44
N TRP A 161 -1.49 7.57 -1.68
CA TRP A 161 -0.66 6.82 -0.74
C TRP A 161 -0.25 7.61 0.50
N ALA A 162 -0.14 8.93 0.40
CA ALA A 162 0.08 9.78 1.57
C ALA A 162 -1.06 9.65 2.57
N VAL A 163 -2.31 9.73 2.09
CA VAL A 163 -3.51 9.53 2.92
C VAL A 163 -3.58 8.11 3.46
N GLY A 164 -3.30 7.09 2.63
CA GLY A 164 -3.23 5.71 3.08
C GLY A 164 -2.24 5.50 4.23
N GLY A 165 -1.04 6.09 4.15
CA GLY A 165 -0.04 6.05 5.23
C GLY A 165 -0.50 6.80 6.48
N PHE A 166 -1.17 7.94 6.33
CA PHE A 166 -1.76 8.70 7.42
C PHE A 166 -2.84 7.87 8.14
N TYR A 167 -3.76 7.25 7.40
CA TYR A 167 -4.78 6.40 8.00
C TYR A 167 -4.22 5.17 8.72
N GLN A 168 -3.16 4.55 8.21
CA GLN A 168 -2.49 3.46 8.92
C GLN A 168 -1.95 3.88 10.31
N SER A 169 -1.62 5.15 10.47
CA SER A 169 -1.03 5.66 11.71
C SER A 169 -2.06 6.29 12.64
N TYR A 170 -3.05 6.99 12.10
CA TYR A 170 -3.90 7.89 12.88
C TYR A 170 -5.40 7.56 12.84
N SER A 171 -5.90 6.70 11.95
CA SER A 171 -7.35 6.47 11.81
C SER A 171 -8.01 5.95 13.10
N ALA A 172 -7.37 5.02 13.82
CA ALA A 172 -7.89 4.53 15.10
C ALA A 172 -7.90 5.63 16.17
N ALA A 173 -6.84 6.46 16.22
CA ALA A 173 -6.77 7.61 17.13
C ALA A 173 -7.86 8.64 16.82
N ILE A 174 -8.12 8.94 15.53
CA ILE A 174 -9.24 9.79 15.11
C ILE A 174 -10.57 9.21 15.62
N GLY A 175 -10.78 7.90 15.44
CA GLY A 175 -11.98 7.22 15.93
C GLY A 175 -12.19 7.40 17.42
N ILE A 176 -11.15 7.20 18.22
CA ILE A 176 -11.22 7.26 19.69
C ILE A 176 -11.28 8.72 20.18
N GLN A 177 -10.39 9.58 19.70
CA GLN A 177 -10.21 10.93 20.29
C GLN A 177 -11.19 11.95 19.72
N GLU A 178 -11.49 11.89 18.41
CA GLU A 178 -12.31 12.90 17.74
C GLU A 178 -13.78 12.45 17.57
N LEU A 179 -14.00 11.13 17.37
CA LEU A 179 -15.33 10.59 17.11
C LEU A 179 -15.95 9.87 18.31
N GLY A 180 -15.25 9.83 19.46
CA GLY A 180 -15.76 9.28 20.72
C GLY A 180 -15.99 7.76 20.70
N VAL A 181 -15.31 7.02 19.83
CA VAL A 181 -15.45 5.57 19.73
C VAL A 181 -14.83 4.90 20.94
N GLN A 182 -15.60 4.10 21.66
CA GLN A 182 -15.14 3.38 22.86
C GLN A 182 -14.62 1.97 22.54
N SER A 183 -15.10 1.37 21.45
CA SER A 183 -14.73 -0.01 21.06
C SER A 183 -13.52 -0.01 20.14
N THR A 184 -12.49 -0.80 20.49
CA THR A 184 -11.30 -1.02 19.64
C THR A 184 -11.63 -1.65 18.30
N PHE A 185 -12.68 -2.50 18.25
CA PHE A 185 -13.19 -3.04 17.00
C PHE A 185 -13.77 -1.93 16.12
N VAL A 186 -14.63 -1.05 16.64
CA VAL A 186 -15.18 0.06 15.88
C VAL A 186 -14.08 1.04 15.47
N ALA A 187 -13.08 1.26 16.32
CA ALA A 187 -11.90 2.05 15.96
C ALA A 187 -11.11 1.42 14.79
N SER A 188 -11.06 0.09 14.68
CA SER A 188 -10.44 -0.55 13.52
C SER A 188 -11.24 -0.34 12.22
N LEU A 189 -12.57 -0.19 12.30
CA LEU A 189 -13.41 0.10 11.14
C LEU A 189 -13.11 1.45 10.50
N THR A 190 -12.55 2.40 11.24
CA THR A 190 -12.12 3.70 10.67
C THR A 190 -11.04 3.51 9.61
N PHE A 191 -10.13 2.56 9.78
CA PHE A 191 -9.14 2.19 8.76
C PHE A 191 -9.74 1.29 7.68
N VAL A 192 -10.51 0.29 8.08
CA VAL A 192 -11.10 -0.71 7.16
C VAL A 192 -12.05 -0.06 6.17
N SER A 193 -12.83 0.95 6.60
CA SER A 193 -13.76 1.70 5.73
C SER A 193 -13.05 2.44 4.58
N PHE A 194 -11.77 2.75 4.73
CA PHE A 194 -10.94 3.32 3.67
C PHE A 194 -10.31 2.24 2.79
N ILE A 195 -9.62 1.25 3.40
CA ILE A 195 -8.76 0.34 2.65
C ILE A 195 -9.54 -0.76 1.90
N ALA A 196 -10.64 -1.27 2.47
CA ALA A 196 -11.41 -2.33 1.82
C ALA A 196 -12.08 -1.91 0.50
N PRO A 197 -12.68 -0.70 0.38
CA PRO A 197 -13.28 -0.24 -0.87
C PRO A 197 -12.30 0.07 -2.00
N VAL A 198 -10.98 0.15 -1.74
CA VAL A 198 -9.94 0.33 -2.77
C VAL A 198 -10.05 -0.75 -3.86
N ALA A 199 -10.30 -1.99 -3.47
CA ALA A 199 -10.49 -3.10 -4.43
C ALA A 199 -11.69 -2.86 -5.36
N LEU A 200 -12.79 -2.31 -4.84
CA LEU A 200 -13.98 -1.96 -5.63
C LEU A 200 -13.64 -0.85 -6.64
N GLY A 201 -12.94 0.20 -6.22
CA GLY A 201 -12.50 1.28 -7.09
C GLY A 201 -11.60 0.78 -8.23
N ALA A 202 -10.67 -0.11 -7.92
CA ALA A 202 -9.82 -0.77 -8.91
C ALA A 202 -10.63 -1.60 -9.92
N ALA A 203 -11.65 -2.34 -9.45
CA ALA A 203 -12.52 -3.13 -10.31
C ALA A 203 -13.38 -2.25 -11.24
N LEU A 204 -13.96 -1.17 -10.71
CA LEU A 204 -14.80 -0.23 -11.45
C LEU A 204 -14.02 0.57 -12.50
N SER A 205 -12.70 0.63 -12.42
CA SER A 205 -11.84 1.35 -13.37
C SER A 205 -11.61 0.63 -14.69
N ARG A 206 -11.90 -0.68 -14.76
CA ARG A 206 -11.62 -1.51 -15.93
C ARG A 206 -12.43 -1.06 -17.15
N GLY A 207 -11.76 -0.98 -18.31
CA GLY A 207 -12.41 -0.66 -19.59
C GLY A 207 -12.87 0.80 -19.75
N ARG A 208 -12.59 1.68 -18.79
CA ARG A 208 -12.98 3.09 -18.84
C ARG A 208 -11.88 3.96 -19.43
N ASP A 209 -12.26 5.15 -19.90
CA ASP A 209 -11.33 6.19 -20.37
C ASP A 209 -10.35 6.57 -19.26
N LYS A 210 -9.06 6.27 -19.44
CA LYS A 210 -8.03 6.46 -18.44
C LYS A 210 -7.79 7.93 -18.09
N PHE A 211 -7.84 8.82 -19.08
CA PHE A 211 -7.64 10.23 -18.90
C PHE A 211 -8.76 10.86 -18.06
N LEU A 212 -10.01 10.59 -18.44
CA LEU A 212 -11.17 11.13 -17.71
C LEU A 212 -11.26 10.53 -16.31
N LEU A 213 -11.11 9.22 -16.20
CA LEU A 213 -11.24 8.54 -14.91
C LEU A 213 -10.14 8.95 -13.94
N GLN A 214 -8.90 9.21 -14.39
CA GLN A 214 -7.85 9.72 -13.50
C GLN A 214 -8.22 11.07 -12.89
N ARG A 215 -8.78 11.99 -13.70
CA ARG A 215 -9.19 13.31 -13.22
C ARG A 215 -10.39 13.22 -12.28
N PHE A 216 -11.41 12.46 -12.65
CA PHE A 216 -12.63 12.31 -11.85
C PHE A 216 -12.36 11.57 -10.52
N SER A 217 -11.52 10.54 -10.54
CA SER A 217 -11.17 9.83 -9.31
C SER A 217 -10.34 10.69 -8.37
N MET A 218 -9.41 11.51 -8.88
CA MET A 218 -8.65 12.44 -8.03
C MET A 218 -9.54 13.57 -7.47
N LEU A 219 -10.51 14.07 -8.24
CA LEU A 219 -11.51 15.02 -7.73
C LEU A 219 -12.36 14.37 -6.63
N ALA A 220 -12.89 13.16 -6.90
CA ALA A 220 -13.70 12.43 -5.92
C ALA A 220 -12.90 12.12 -4.65
N PHE A 221 -11.61 11.79 -4.80
CA PHE A 221 -10.71 11.56 -3.68
C PHE A 221 -10.51 12.82 -2.83
N PHE A 222 -10.24 13.96 -3.47
CA PHE A 222 -10.14 15.24 -2.77
C PHE A 222 -11.43 15.61 -2.02
N ILE A 223 -12.60 15.50 -2.69
CA ILE A 223 -13.90 15.78 -2.08
C ILE A 223 -14.15 14.84 -0.88
N ALA A 224 -13.81 13.56 -1.03
CA ALA A 224 -13.98 12.59 0.03
C ALA A 224 -13.10 12.91 1.24
N VAL A 225 -11.82 13.23 1.04
CA VAL A 225 -10.90 13.60 2.14
C VAL A 225 -11.35 14.90 2.80
N ALA A 226 -11.83 15.89 2.04
CA ALA A 226 -12.45 17.12 2.60
C ALA A 226 -13.72 16.79 3.40
N GLY A 227 -14.54 15.84 2.92
CA GLY A 227 -15.71 15.35 3.64
C GLY A 227 -15.34 14.63 4.94
N VAL A 228 -14.22 13.93 5.00
CA VAL A 228 -13.69 13.36 6.24
C VAL A 228 -13.32 14.44 7.26
N VAL A 229 -12.70 15.55 6.82
CA VAL A 229 -12.45 16.71 7.71
C VAL A 229 -13.75 17.24 8.29
N TYR A 230 -14.78 17.41 7.46
CA TYR A 230 -16.09 17.83 7.91
C TYR A 230 -16.73 16.83 8.89
N ALA A 231 -16.58 15.53 8.64
CA ALA A 231 -17.08 14.47 9.51
C ALA A 231 -16.41 14.49 10.90
N ILE A 232 -15.10 14.75 10.96
CA ILE A 232 -14.36 14.93 12.23
C ILE A 232 -14.86 16.20 12.93
N TYR A 233 -14.96 17.32 12.22
CA TYR A 233 -15.47 18.58 12.78
C TYR A 233 -16.87 18.44 13.37
N SER A 234 -17.75 17.67 12.72
CA SER A 234 -19.12 17.42 13.19
C SER A 234 -19.23 16.24 14.18
N HIS A 235 -18.11 15.64 14.59
CA HIS A 235 -18.05 14.45 15.47
C HIS A 235 -18.94 13.28 15.00
N SER A 236 -19.12 13.12 13.68
CA SER A 236 -20.02 12.12 13.09
C SER A 236 -19.27 10.92 12.55
N LEU A 237 -19.31 9.79 13.28
CA LEU A 237 -18.74 8.52 12.86
C LEU A 237 -19.34 8.02 11.54
N SER A 238 -20.65 8.14 11.35
CA SER A 238 -21.34 7.67 10.14
C SER A 238 -20.88 8.43 8.89
N LEU A 239 -20.76 9.76 8.98
CA LEU A 239 -20.20 10.57 7.88
C LEU A 239 -18.74 10.23 7.62
N PHE A 240 -17.95 10.03 8.68
CA PHE A 240 -16.55 9.63 8.57
C PHE A 240 -16.40 8.32 7.80
N LEU A 241 -17.17 7.29 8.17
CA LEU A 241 -17.14 5.99 7.48
C LEU A 241 -17.62 6.12 6.02
N ALA A 242 -18.67 6.89 5.76
CA ALA A 242 -19.20 7.10 4.41
C ALA A 242 -18.18 7.80 3.49
N PHE A 243 -17.56 8.88 3.95
CA PHE A 243 -16.53 9.57 3.18
C PHE A 243 -15.26 8.74 3.02
N ASN A 244 -14.89 7.90 3.99
CA ASN A 244 -13.79 6.96 3.86
C ASN A 244 -14.05 5.90 2.79
N VAL A 245 -15.26 5.34 2.73
CA VAL A 245 -15.65 4.41 1.65
C VAL A 245 -15.51 5.10 0.28
N MET A 246 -16.00 6.33 0.16
CA MET A 246 -15.86 7.10 -1.08
C MET A 246 -14.38 7.39 -1.42
N ALA A 247 -13.56 7.75 -0.43
CA ALA A 247 -12.13 7.96 -0.60
C ALA A 247 -11.42 6.69 -1.06
N GLY A 248 -11.72 5.53 -0.44
CA GLY A 248 -11.14 4.25 -0.83
C GLY A 248 -11.49 3.84 -2.27
N ILE A 249 -12.75 4.00 -2.70
CA ILE A 249 -13.15 3.74 -4.09
C ILE A 249 -12.40 4.67 -5.04
N ALA A 250 -12.29 5.95 -4.71
CA ALA A 250 -11.60 6.94 -5.52
C ALA A 250 -10.08 6.67 -5.60
N ASP A 251 -9.44 6.28 -4.48
CA ASP A 251 -8.03 5.85 -4.44
C ASP A 251 -7.79 4.67 -5.37
N GLY A 252 -8.57 3.59 -5.22
CA GLY A 252 -8.43 2.40 -6.05
C GLY A 252 -8.58 2.66 -7.54
N ALA A 253 -9.51 3.54 -7.91
CA ALA A 253 -9.69 3.96 -9.30
C ALA A 253 -8.50 4.81 -9.79
N ALA A 254 -8.09 5.84 -9.02
CA ALA A 254 -6.99 6.74 -9.38
C ALA A 254 -5.66 5.98 -9.54
N PHE A 255 -5.34 5.10 -8.58
CA PHE A 255 -4.13 4.27 -8.64
C PHE A 255 -4.13 3.34 -9.85
N THR A 256 -5.24 2.62 -10.07
CA THR A 256 -5.33 1.61 -11.14
C THR A 256 -5.22 2.24 -12.52
N VAL A 257 -5.94 3.35 -12.79
CA VAL A 257 -5.86 3.99 -14.11
C VAL A 257 -4.52 4.66 -14.37
N SER A 258 -3.90 5.25 -13.33
CA SER A 258 -2.58 5.85 -13.42
C SER A 258 -1.50 4.79 -13.71
N MET A 259 -1.58 3.66 -13.02
CA MET A 259 -0.72 2.50 -13.24
C MET A 259 -0.90 1.95 -14.67
N ALA A 260 -2.14 1.71 -15.09
CA ALA A 260 -2.46 1.17 -16.41
C ALA A 260 -1.97 2.10 -17.52
N GLY A 261 -2.16 3.42 -17.39
CA GLY A 261 -1.70 4.42 -18.35
C GLY A 261 -0.19 4.38 -18.59
N ILE A 262 0.59 4.21 -17.52
CA ILE A 262 2.06 4.15 -17.61
C ILE A 262 2.55 2.80 -18.14
N VAL A 263 1.95 1.69 -17.72
CA VAL A 263 2.42 0.33 -18.06
C VAL A 263 2.01 -0.06 -19.48
N GLU A 264 0.91 0.51 -20.00
CA GLU A 264 0.45 0.24 -21.36
C GLU A 264 1.49 0.71 -22.39
N GLY A 265 1.75 -0.13 -23.38
CA GLY A 265 2.74 0.14 -24.44
C GLY A 265 4.21 -0.01 -23.98
N THR A 266 4.47 -0.45 -22.73
CA THR A 266 5.83 -0.81 -22.31
C THR A 266 6.15 -2.27 -22.68
N SER A 267 7.36 -2.53 -23.15
CA SER A 267 7.84 -3.89 -23.37
C SER A 267 7.99 -4.65 -22.04
N LEU A 268 7.96 -5.98 -22.07
CA LEU A 268 8.16 -6.82 -20.88
C LEU A 268 9.47 -6.50 -20.14
N GLN A 269 10.52 -6.11 -20.88
CA GLN A 269 11.82 -5.75 -20.30
C GLN A 269 11.79 -4.40 -19.58
N GLU A 270 10.99 -3.46 -20.05
CA GLU A 270 10.84 -2.11 -19.47
C GLU A 270 9.89 -2.07 -18.28
N ARG A 271 8.87 -2.95 -18.25
CA ARG A 271 7.85 -3.01 -17.19
C ARG A 271 8.44 -3.07 -15.79
N ALA A 272 9.49 -3.88 -15.59
CA ALA A 272 10.14 -4.01 -14.29
C ALA A 272 10.74 -2.68 -13.79
N GLY A 273 11.37 -1.92 -14.70
CA GLY A 273 11.93 -0.60 -14.37
C GLY A 273 10.85 0.43 -14.09
N VAL A 274 9.81 0.45 -14.92
CA VAL A 274 8.66 1.36 -14.77
C VAL A 274 7.89 1.07 -13.47
N LEU A 275 7.61 -0.18 -13.14
CA LEU A 275 6.98 -0.57 -11.88
C LEU A 275 7.83 -0.17 -10.67
N SER A 276 9.15 -0.36 -10.74
CA SER A 276 10.05 0.09 -9.68
C SER A 276 9.97 1.60 -9.47
N LEU A 277 9.90 2.39 -10.53
CA LEU A 277 9.73 3.85 -10.46
C LEU A 277 8.40 4.24 -9.82
N ILE A 278 7.30 3.60 -10.24
CA ILE A 278 5.96 3.81 -9.67
C ILE A 278 5.98 3.57 -8.15
N TYR A 279 6.54 2.45 -7.71
CA TYR A 279 6.60 2.14 -6.29
C TYR A 279 7.53 3.08 -5.51
N VAL A 280 8.64 3.54 -6.08
CA VAL A 280 9.48 4.56 -5.44
C VAL A 280 8.68 5.86 -5.23
N VAL A 281 7.91 6.29 -6.24
CA VAL A 281 7.06 7.48 -6.13
C VAL A 281 5.93 7.26 -5.12
N ALA A 282 5.24 6.12 -5.16
CA ALA A 282 4.14 5.81 -4.27
C ALA A 282 4.60 5.71 -2.80
N TYR A 283 5.64 4.92 -2.52
CA TYR A 283 6.20 4.81 -1.17
C TYR A 283 6.86 6.10 -0.69
N GLY A 284 7.55 6.85 -1.58
CA GLY A 284 8.09 8.16 -1.25
C GLY A 284 6.98 9.16 -0.95
N GLY A 285 5.91 9.15 -1.75
CA GLY A 285 4.71 9.95 -1.54
C GLY A 285 3.98 9.63 -0.23
N ALA A 286 3.99 8.36 0.20
CA ALA A 286 3.49 7.98 1.51
C ALA A 286 4.46 8.39 2.64
N ALA A 287 5.74 8.12 2.49
CA ALA A 287 6.72 8.26 3.58
C ALA A 287 7.02 9.73 3.91
N LEU A 288 7.27 10.58 2.90
CA LEU A 288 7.71 11.96 3.15
C LEU A 288 6.66 12.80 3.88
N PRO A 289 5.38 12.88 3.45
CA PRO A 289 4.37 13.63 4.18
C PRO A 289 4.14 13.08 5.60
N ASN A 290 4.13 11.75 5.76
CA ASN A 290 3.91 11.14 7.07
C ASN A 290 5.09 11.35 8.03
N LEU A 291 6.33 11.39 7.55
CA LEU A 291 7.49 11.77 8.35
C LEU A 291 7.41 13.24 8.80
N LEU A 292 6.99 14.15 7.92
CA LEU A 292 6.76 15.55 8.28
C LEU A 292 5.66 15.66 9.34
N VAL A 293 4.53 15.03 9.10
CA VAL A 293 3.40 15.02 10.04
C VAL A 293 3.81 14.46 11.40
N SER A 294 4.59 13.39 11.47
CA SER A 294 5.05 12.83 12.74
C SER A 294 5.87 13.83 13.59
N ARG A 295 6.55 14.79 12.96
CA ARG A 295 7.30 15.85 13.66
C ARG A 295 6.42 16.98 14.15
N ILE A 296 5.36 17.29 13.43
CA ILE A 296 4.46 18.41 13.77
C ILE A 296 3.21 17.97 14.54
N ALA A 297 2.93 16.66 14.61
CA ALA A 297 1.72 16.14 15.26
C ALA A 297 1.58 16.52 16.74
N GLN A 298 2.67 16.85 17.44
CA GLN A 298 2.62 17.35 18.81
C GLN A 298 2.08 18.79 18.94
N TYR A 299 2.00 19.54 17.84
CA TYR A 299 1.57 20.94 17.83
C TYR A 299 0.19 21.14 17.20
N PHE A 300 -0.38 20.12 16.56
CA PHE A 300 -1.64 20.19 15.82
C PHE A 300 -2.59 19.09 16.24
N SER A 301 -3.88 19.38 16.26
CA SER A 301 -4.94 18.41 16.48
C SER A 301 -5.06 17.42 15.30
N LEU A 302 -5.69 16.27 15.51
CA LEU A 302 -5.96 15.30 14.45
C LEU A 302 -6.84 15.88 13.34
N LEU A 303 -7.76 16.78 13.69
CA LEU A 303 -8.57 17.55 12.73
C LEU A 303 -7.68 18.40 11.83
N GLU A 304 -6.78 19.20 12.40
CA GLU A 304 -5.86 20.07 11.64
C GLU A 304 -4.91 19.27 10.75
N LEU A 305 -4.38 18.16 11.26
CA LEU A 305 -3.55 17.27 10.46
C LEU A 305 -4.33 16.66 9.28
N THR A 306 -5.57 16.24 9.51
CA THR A 306 -6.43 15.71 8.45
C THR A 306 -6.78 16.81 7.43
N ALA A 307 -7.02 18.04 7.89
CA ALA A 307 -7.22 19.20 7.01
C ALA A 307 -5.97 19.49 6.15
N GLY A 308 -4.77 19.35 6.71
CA GLY A 308 -3.52 19.43 5.96
C GLY A 308 -3.46 18.39 4.83
N TYR A 309 -3.90 17.15 5.07
CA TYR A 309 -4.02 16.15 4.00
C TYR A 309 -5.10 16.46 2.98
N ALA A 310 -6.21 17.10 3.37
CA ALA A 310 -7.21 17.57 2.42
C ALA A 310 -6.62 18.65 1.49
N VAL A 311 -5.87 19.60 2.02
CA VAL A 311 -5.15 20.59 1.20
C VAL A 311 -4.13 19.93 0.29
N PHE A 312 -3.34 18.99 0.81
CA PHE A 312 -2.34 18.24 0.04
C PHE A 312 -3.00 17.49 -1.13
N THR A 313 -4.09 16.78 -0.90
CA THR A 313 -4.81 16.06 -1.97
C THR A 313 -5.43 17.00 -2.99
N GLY A 314 -5.90 18.19 -2.56
CA GLY A 314 -6.36 19.26 -3.46
C GLY A 314 -5.25 19.77 -4.38
N VAL A 315 -4.05 19.98 -3.84
CA VAL A 315 -2.86 20.36 -4.63
C VAL A 315 -2.50 19.24 -5.62
N MET A 316 -2.49 17.97 -5.18
CA MET A 316 -2.22 16.84 -6.09
C MET A 316 -3.27 16.74 -7.19
N PHE A 317 -4.54 16.96 -6.89
CA PHE A 317 -5.62 17.02 -7.89
C PHE A 317 -5.38 18.12 -8.93
N ILE A 318 -5.05 19.34 -8.49
CA ILE A 318 -4.74 20.46 -9.39
C ILE A 318 -3.54 20.10 -10.29
N LEU A 319 -2.50 19.54 -9.73
CA LEU A 319 -1.33 19.11 -10.50
C LEU A 319 -1.67 18.02 -11.52
N VAL A 320 -2.57 17.08 -11.19
CA VAL A 320 -3.10 16.12 -12.16
C VAL A 320 -3.84 16.82 -13.30
N LEU A 321 -4.68 17.83 -12.99
CA LEU A 321 -5.38 18.59 -14.03
C LEU A 321 -4.40 19.30 -14.99
N LEU A 322 -3.31 19.86 -14.46
CA LEU A 322 -2.33 20.61 -15.24
C LEU A 322 -1.41 19.70 -16.05
N THR A 323 -1.07 18.51 -15.54
CA THR A 323 -0.06 17.63 -16.16
C THR A 323 -0.67 16.51 -17.02
N ALA A 324 -1.90 16.07 -16.73
CA ALA A 324 -2.59 15.07 -17.54
C ALA A 324 -3.13 15.70 -18.83
N LYS A 325 -2.57 15.33 -19.97
CA LYS A 325 -3.06 15.72 -21.30
C LYS A 325 -3.65 14.52 -22.02
N ARG A 326 -4.81 14.69 -22.66
CA ARG A 326 -5.52 13.61 -23.35
C ARG A 326 -4.66 12.94 -24.43
N SER A 327 -3.89 13.73 -25.18
CA SER A 327 -2.98 13.22 -26.20
C SER A 327 -1.99 12.17 -25.71
N TYR A 328 -1.50 12.31 -24.45
CA TYR A 328 -0.49 11.39 -23.90
C TYR A 328 -1.05 9.97 -23.64
N TYR A 329 -2.37 9.82 -23.48
CA TYR A 329 -3.02 8.53 -23.24
C TYR A 329 -3.33 7.77 -24.53
N TYR A 330 -3.43 8.46 -25.66
CA TYR A 330 -3.86 7.90 -26.94
C TYR A 330 -2.80 8.03 -28.06
N GLU A 331 -1.64 8.58 -27.80
CA GLU A 331 -0.49 8.46 -28.70
C GLU A 331 -0.08 6.97 -28.74
N ALA A 332 -0.27 6.33 -29.93
CA ALA A 332 0.07 4.93 -30.20
C ALA A 332 1.60 4.71 -30.21
#